data_0234e8279565a5a07a5b0e194b9d7a6e
#
_entry.id   0234e8279565a5a07a5b0e194b9d7a6e
#
_cell.length_a   1.000
_cell.length_b   1.000
_cell.length_c   1.000
_cell.angle_alpha   90.00
_cell.angle_beta   90.00
_cell.angle_gamma   90.00
#
_symmetry.space_group_name_H-M   'P 1'
#
loop_
_entity.id
_entity.type
_entity.pdbx_description
1 polymer ?
#
loop_
_entity_poly.entity_id
_entity_poly.type
_entity_poly.pdbx_seq_one_letter_code
_entity_poly.pdbx_strand_id
1 'polypeptide(L)'
;MLLFLDIDGVMVPAKGWKNPEFLKDGFAAFSNKATTILQGIISENVTVVLTTSHKSKFSIDEWKNIFTNRGITIKKIKSLPENINHLSRKDEIVNWFNINNAGEDFIIIDDDKSLNELPDFLKKNLIQTISHIGLTEEHLEAINSVLHKDLQTL
;
A
#
# COMPACT_ATOMS: atom_id res chain seq x y z
N MET A 1 -1.41 11.69 7.34
CA MET A 1 -0.62 11.15 6.20
C MET A 1 -1.41 10.05 5.51
N LEU A 2 -1.33 10.01 4.19
CA LEU A 2 -1.94 8.96 3.39
C LEU A 2 -0.90 7.88 3.05
N LEU A 3 -1.25 6.62 3.24
CA LEU A 3 -0.45 5.48 2.81
C LEU A 3 -1.21 4.73 1.72
N PHE A 4 -0.78 4.89 0.48
CA PHE A 4 -1.29 4.11 -0.65
C PHE A 4 -0.60 2.76 -0.63
N LEU A 5 -1.36 1.70 -0.41
CA LEU A 5 -0.82 0.37 -0.14
C LEU A 5 -1.39 -0.69 -1.07
N ASP A 6 -0.50 -1.37 -1.78
CA ASP A 6 -0.81 -2.59 -2.51
C ASP A 6 -0.58 -3.81 -1.62
N ILE A 7 -1.19 -4.93 -1.97
CA ILE A 7 -1.10 -6.18 -1.22
C ILE A 7 -0.21 -7.19 -1.96
N ASP A 8 -0.63 -7.63 -3.17
CA ASP A 8 0.15 -8.59 -3.95
C ASP A 8 1.46 -7.94 -4.41
N GLY A 9 2.58 -8.61 -4.16
CA GLY A 9 3.90 -8.08 -4.47
C GLY A 9 4.46 -7.10 -3.44
N VAL A 10 3.70 -6.81 -2.38
CA VAL A 10 4.11 -5.94 -1.25
C VAL A 10 4.01 -6.70 0.06
N MET A 11 2.79 -6.97 0.51
CA MET A 11 2.53 -7.72 1.76
C MET A 11 2.57 -9.23 1.52
N VAL A 12 2.22 -9.66 0.30
CA VAL A 12 2.22 -11.06 -0.13
C VAL A 12 3.14 -11.19 -1.34
N PRO A 13 4.36 -11.71 -1.16
CA PRO A 13 5.27 -11.92 -2.29
C PRO A 13 4.66 -12.85 -3.34
N ALA A 14 4.73 -12.43 -4.60
CA ALA A 14 4.19 -13.19 -5.73
C ALA A 14 5.22 -14.22 -6.20
N LYS A 15 5.23 -15.41 -5.59
CA LYS A 15 6.09 -16.53 -5.99
C LYS A 15 5.32 -17.38 -6.99
N GLY A 16 5.63 -17.22 -8.29
CA GLY A 16 4.84 -17.76 -9.40
C GLY A 16 4.58 -19.26 -9.42
N TRP A 17 5.33 -20.06 -8.64
CA TRP A 17 5.20 -21.52 -8.58
C TRP A 17 4.65 -22.01 -7.23
N LYS A 18 4.39 -21.13 -6.29
CA LYS A 18 3.93 -21.47 -4.94
C LYS A 18 2.69 -20.66 -4.60
N ASN A 19 1.61 -21.36 -4.26
CA ASN A 19 0.40 -20.72 -3.77
C ASN A 19 0.66 -20.10 -2.40
N PRO A 20 0.16 -18.90 -2.12
CA PRO A 20 0.27 -18.31 -0.80
C PRO A 20 -0.54 -19.12 0.22
N GLU A 21 -0.09 -19.11 1.47
CA GLU A 21 -0.86 -19.64 2.58
C GLU A 21 -2.09 -18.75 2.80
N PHE A 22 -3.26 -19.37 2.99
CA PHE A 22 -4.49 -18.63 3.28
C PHE A 22 -4.85 -18.78 4.76
N LEU A 23 -5.27 -17.67 5.37
CA LEU A 23 -5.79 -17.68 6.72
C LEU A 23 -7.29 -18.00 6.71
N LYS A 24 -7.87 -18.16 7.90
CA LYS A 24 -9.29 -18.51 8.06
C LYS A 24 -10.25 -17.47 7.51
N ASP A 25 -9.79 -16.21 7.36
CA ASP A 25 -10.58 -15.13 6.76
C ASP A 25 -10.68 -15.22 5.24
N GLY A 26 -10.05 -16.23 4.64
CA GLY A 26 -10.09 -16.46 3.19
C GLY A 26 -9.10 -15.61 2.40
N PHE A 27 -8.20 -14.91 3.07
CA PHE A 27 -7.19 -14.10 2.41
C PHE A 27 -5.78 -14.62 2.69
N ALA A 28 -4.83 -14.27 1.83
CA ALA A 28 -3.44 -14.71 1.94
C ALA A 28 -2.75 -14.17 3.20
N ALA A 29 -1.88 -14.97 3.79
CA ALA A 29 -1.02 -14.54 4.88
C ALA A 29 -0.02 -13.49 4.37
N PHE A 30 0.29 -12.49 5.20
CA PHE A 30 1.33 -11.51 4.91
C PHE A 30 2.70 -12.06 5.30
N SER A 31 3.76 -11.63 4.60
CA SER A 31 5.11 -11.99 5.02
C SER A 31 5.43 -11.33 6.36
N ASN A 32 6.26 -12.01 7.17
CA ASN A 32 6.67 -11.46 8.47
C ASN A 32 7.45 -10.15 8.32
N LYS A 33 8.30 -10.06 7.32
CA LYS A 33 9.09 -8.85 7.05
C LYS A 33 8.20 -7.66 6.70
N ALA A 34 7.26 -7.84 5.78
CA ALA A 34 6.34 -6.79 5.38
C ALA A 34 5.46 -6.36 6.56
N THR A 35 4.97 -7.31 7.33
CA THR A 35 4.15 -7.03 8.53
C THR A 35 4.90 -6.15 9.53
N THR A 36 6.14 -6.51 9.84
CA THR A 36 6.96 -5.74 10.79
C THR A 36 7.18 -4.32 10.32
N ILE A 37 7.47 -4.12 9.04
CA ILE A 37 7.69 -2.79 8.49
C ILE A 37 6.41 -1.97 8.50
N LEU A 38 5.30 -2.57 8.08
CA LEU A 38 4.02 -1.87 8.07
C LEU A 38 3.57 -1.47 9.47
N GLN A 39 3.75 -2.33 10.47
CA GLN A 39 3.49 -2.00 11.87
C GLN A 39 4.24 -0.76 12.33
N GLY A 40 5.46 -0.56 11.85
CA GLY A 40 6.27 0.61 12.17
C GLY A 40 5.79 1.90 11.50
N ILE A 41 5.08 1.80 10.39
CA ILE A 41 4.55 2.96 9.66
C ILE A 41 3.16 3.36 10.19
N ILE A 42 2.32 2.39 10.53
CA ILE A 42 0.93 2.63 10.93
C ILE A 42 0.89 3.34 12.28
N SER A 43 0.11 4.42 12.33
CA SER A 43 -0.20 5.18 13.53
C SER A 43 -1.63 5.72 13.44
N GLU A 44 -2.10 6.40 14.47
CA GLU A 44 -3.43 7.01 14.49
C GLU A 44 -3.62 8.08 13.41
N ASN A 45 -2.51 8.68 12.96
CA ASN A 45 -2.52 9.75 11.98
C ASN A 45 -2.39 9.26 10.54
N VAL A 46 -2.29 7.94 10.34
CA VAL A 46 -2.14 7.36 9.01
C VAL A 46 -3.47 6.83 8.50
N THR A 47 -3.88 7.28 7.32
CA THR A 47 -5.01 6.70 6.59
C THR A 47 -4.45 5.80 5.50
N VAL A 48 -4.80 4.53 5.54
CA VAL A 48 -4.44 3.58 4.48
C VAL A 48 -5.42 3.72 3.33
N VAL A 49 -4.90 3.88 2.13
CA VAL A 49 -5.70 3.87 0.88
C VAL A 49 -5.27 2.64 0.07
N LEU A 50 -6.15 1.65 0.01
CA LEU A 50 -5.86 0.41 -0.69
C LEU A 50 -5.84 0.62 -2.20
N THR A 51 -4.76 0.18 -2.85
CA THR A 51 -4.61 0.24 -4.31
C THR A 51 -4.76 -1.14 -4.95
N THR A 52 -4.76 -2.19 -4.16
CA THR A 52 -4.81 -3.58 -4.63
C THR A 52 -6.00 -3.86 -5.55
N SER A 53 -5.80 -4.76 -6.51
CA SER A 53 -6.89 -5.23 -7.37
C SER A 53 -7.98 -5.97 -6.58
N HIS A 54 -7.70 -6.41 -5.37
CA HIS A 54 -8.67 -7.06 -4.47
C HIS A 54 -9.57 -6.08 -3.72
N LYS A 55 -9.34 -4.77 -3.86
CA LYS A 55 -9.98 -3.76 -3.02
C LYS A 55 -11.51 -3.83 -2.96
N SER A 56 -12.13 -4.23 -4.07
CA SER A 56 -13.59 -4.33 -4.16
C SER A 56 -14.16 -5.68 -3.70
N LYS A 57 -13.31 -6.65 -3.35
CA LYS A 57 -13.73 -7.98 -2.90
C LYS A 57 -14.22 -8.00 -1.45
N PHE A 58 -13.82 -7.03 -0.66
CA PHE A 58 -14.11 -6.95 0.77
C PHE A 58 -14.58 -5.54 1.12
N SER A 59 -15.47 -5.46 2.12
CA SER A 59 -15.86 -4.18 2.71
C SER A 59 -14.70 -3.58 3.51
N ILE A 60 -14.83 -2.31 3.87
CA ILE A 60 -13.85 -1.64 4.72
C ILE A 60 -13.69 -2.35 6.07
N ASP A 61 -14.81 -2.78 6.67
CA ASP A 61 -14.76 -3.51 7.95
C ASP A 61 -14.08 -4.87 7.79
N GLU A 62 -14.34 -5.57 6.69
CA GLU A 62 -13.67 -6.83 6.38
C GLU A 62 -12.17 -6.61 6.17
N TRP A 63 -11.77 -5.55 5.47
CA TRP A 63 -10.35 -5.20 5.31
C TRP A 63 -9.68 -4.92 6.65
N LYS A 64 -10.35 -4.19 7.55
CA LYS A 64 -9.81 -3.95 8.91
C LYS A 64 -9.56 -5.27 9.63
N ASN A 65 -10.49 -6.21 9.54
CA ASN A 65 -10.33 -7.52 10.15
C ASN A 65 -9.19 -8.33 9.53
N ILE A 66 -9.04 -8.26 8.19
CA ILE A 66 -7.94 -8.92 7.50
C ILE A 66 -6.59 -8.43 8.04
N PHE A 67 -6.42 -7.13 8.18
CA PHE A 67 -5.19 -6.58 8.75
C PHE A 67 -5.01 -6.94 10.22
N THR A 68 -6.07 -6.83 11.00
CA THR A 68 -6.04 -7.18 12.44
C THR A 68 -5.64 -8.63 12.66
N ASN A 69 -6.16 -9.55 11.85
CA ASN A 69 -5.80 -10.98 11.92
C ASN A 69 -4.31 -11.22 11.65
N ARG A 70 -3.63 -10.25 11.05
CA ARG A 70 -2.18 -10.30 10.76
C ARG A 70 -1.35 -9.43 11.67
N GLY A 71 -1.95 -8.95 12.77
CA GLY A 71 -1.27 -8.15 13.78
C GLY A 71 -1.12 -6.67 13.44
N ILE A 72 -1.91 -6.17 12.50
CA ILE A 72 -1.84 -4.76 12.07
C ILE A 72 -3.19 -4.10 12.34
N THR A 73 -3.22 -3.17 13.28
CA THR A 73 -4.44 -2.41 13.60
C THR A 73 -4.47 -1.11 12.82
N ILE A 74 -5.43 -0.98 11.92
CA ILE A 74 -5.61 0.22 11.11
C ILE A 74 -6.93 0.90 11.51
N LYS A 75 -6.85 2.15 11.94
CA LYS A 75 -8.04 2.91 12.36
C LYS A 75 -8.75 3.55 11.18
N LYS A 76 -8.00 4.08 10.22
CA LYS A 76 -8.55 4.77 9.06
C LYS A 76 -8.11 4.05 7.80
N ILE A 77 -9.06 3.47 7.09
CA ILE A 77 -8.82 2.75 5.85
C ILE A 77 -9.83 3.18 4.79
N LYS A 78 -9.33 3.38 3.59
CA LYS A 78 -10.12 3.67 2.39
C LYS A 78 -9.61 2.78 1.27
N SER A 79 -10.30 2.77 0.15
CA SER A 79 -9.78 2.17 -1.06
C SER A 79 -9.95 3.11 -2.25
N LEU A 80 -9.13 2.95 -3.26
CA LEU A 80 -9.37 3.60 -4.54
C LEU A 80 -10.74 3.15 -5.07
N PRO A 81 -11.41 3.97 -5.91
CA PRO A 81 -12.65 3.55 -6.55
C PRO A 81 -12.48 2.24 -7.31
N GLU A 82 -13.55 1.46 -7.43
CA GLU A 82 -13.56 0.27 -8.24
C GLU A 82 -13.08 0.60 -9.67
N ASN A 83 -12.16 -0.22 -10.20
CA ASN A 83 -11.53 0.03 -11.49
C ASN A 83 -12.40 -0.47 -12.66
N ILE A 84 -13.55 0.15 -12.84
CA ILE A 84 -14.54 -0.22 -13.87
C ILE A 84 -13.97 -0.05 -15.27
N ASN A 85 -13.16 0.97 -15.48
CA ASN A 85 -12.61 1.33 -16.79
C ASN A 85 -11.28 0.64 -17.10
N HIS A 86 -10.83 -0.29 -16.26
CA HIS A 86 -9.57 -1.04 -16.44
C HIS A 86 -8.36 -0.13 -16.62
N LEU A 87 -8.25 0.92 -15.81
CA LEU A 87 -7.12 1.85 -15.81
C LEU A 87 -5.86 1.14 -15.29
N SER A 88 -4.69 1.64 -15.72
CA SER A 88 -3.44 1.25 -15.09
C SER A 88 -3.41 1.73 -13.64
N ARG A 89 -2.57 1.13 -12.82
CA ARG A 89 -2.37 1.57 -11.44
C ARG A 89 -1.94 3.04 -11.39
N LYS A 90 -1.06 3.43 -12.30
CA LYS A 90 -0.65 4.83 -12.45
C LYS A 90 -1.85 5.74 -12.63
N ASP A 91 -2.73 5.41 -13.58
CA ASP A 91 -3.89 6.26 -13.87
C ASP A 91 -4.90 6.27 -12.73
N GLU A 92 -5.10 5.16 -12.04
CA GLU A 92 -5.94 5.13 -10.84
C GLU A 92 -5.44 6.12 -9.78
N ILE A 93 -4.15 6.12 -9.52
CA ILE A 93 -3.54 6.98 -8.50
C ILE A 93 -3.55 8.44 -8.95
N VAL A 94 -3.17 8.72 -10.18
CA VAL A 94 -3.18 10.09 -10.72
C VAL A 94 -4.59 10.68 -10.68
N ASN A 95 -5.59 9.90 -11.10
CA ASN A 95 -6.98 10.36 -11.07
C ASN A 95 -7.45 10.66 -9.65
N TRP A 96 -7.05 9.81 -8.69
CA TRP A 96 -7.40 10.04 -7.29
C TRP A 96 -6.86 11.39 -6.79
N PHE A 97 -5.60 11.69 -7.06
CA PHE A 97 -4.99 12.97 -6.67
C PHE A 97 -5.65 14.16 -7.35
N ASN A 98 -6.01 14.01 -8.63
CA ASN A 98 -6.69 15.07 -9.38
C ASN A 98 -8.08 15.40 -8.81
N ILE A 99 -8.80 14.37 -8.37
CA ILE A 99 -10.17 14.55 -7.84
C ILE A 99 -10.14 15.06 -6.39
N ASN A 100 -9.24 14.51 -5.57
CA ASN A 100 -9.25 14.79 -4.13
C ASN A 100 -8.42 16.01 -3.74
N ASN A 101 -7.54 16.48 -4.62
CA ASN A 101 -6.67 17.65 -4.37
C ASN A 101 -6.09 17.64 -2.95
N ALA A 102 -5.62 16.47 -2.53
CA ALA A 102 -5.16 16.26 -1.17
C ALA A 102 -3.83 16.99 -0.95
N GLY A 103 -3.82 17.95 -0.04
CA GLY A 103 -2.61 18.66 0.38
C GLY A 103 -1.88 17.97 1.51
N GLU A 104 -2.28 16.75 1.89
CA GLU A 104 -1.59 16.01 2.96
C GLU A 104 -0.40 15.23 2.46
N ASP A 105 0.52 14.96 3.38
CA ASP A 105 1.68 14.13 3.12
C ASP A 105 1.25 12.70 2.77
N PHE A 106 2.02 12.05 1.92
CA PHE A 106 1.68 10.72 1.46
C PHE A 106 2.92 9.90 1.15
N ILE A 107 2.72 8.59 1.12
CA ILE A 107 3.71 7.62 0.65
C ILE A 107 2.96 6.55 -0.15
N ILE A 108 3.57 6.04 -1.21
CA ILE A 108 3.01 4.98 -2.05
C ILE A 108 3.91 3.76 -1.94
N ILE A 109 3.36 2.61 -1.55
CA ILE A 109 4.10 1.35 -1.50
C ILE A 109 3.39 0.37 -2.43
N ASP A 110 4.04 0.04 -3.53
CA ASP A 110 3.42 -0.75 -4.61
C ASP A 110 4.51 -1.36 -5.49
N ASP A 111 4.22 -2.49 -6.13
CA ASP A 111 5.14 -3.19 -7.03
C ASP A 111 4.87 -2.92 -8.51
N ASP A 112 3.76 -2.26 -8.82
CA ASP A 112 3.29 -2.08 -10.19
C ASP A 112 4.23 -1.23 -11.03
N LYS A 113 4.66 -1.76 -12.17
CA LYS A 113 5.64 -1.10 -13.03
C LYS A 113 5.09 0.12 -13.75
N SER A 114 3.77 0.25 -13.91
CA SER A 114 3.19 1.45 -14.50
C SER A 114 3.51 2.70 -13.68
N LEU A 115 3.81 2.53 -12.39
CA LEU A 115 4.16 3.63 -11.49
C LEU A 115 5.51 4.26 -11.79
N ASN A 116 6.35 3.63 -12.60
CA ASN A 116 7.58 4.24 -13.09
C ASN A 116 7.31 5.48 -13.92
N GLU A 117 6.12 5.61 -14.48
CA GLU A 117 5.68 6.73 -15.30
C GLU A 117 4.89 7.78 -14.52
N LEU A 118 4.82 7.68 -13.20
CA LEU A 118 4.19 8.71 -12.38
C LEU A 118 4.88 10.06 -12.57
N PRO A 119 4.12 11.17 -12.53
CA PRO A 119 4.74 12.49 -12.48
C PRO A 119 5.63 12.64 -11.25
N ASP A 120 6.67 13.45 -11.36
CA ASP A 120 7.74 13.55 -10.36
C ASP A 120 7.23 13.86 -8.96
N PHE A 121 6.20 14.69 -8.83
CA PHE A 121 5.66 15.05 -7.51
C PHE A 121 5.03 13.87 -6.77
N LEU A 122 4.60 12.83 -7.49
CA LEU A 122 4.11 11.59 -6.90
C LEU A 122 5.22 10.54 -6.80
N LYS A 123 6.04 10.44 -7.85
CA LYS A 123 7.08 9.42 -7.95
C LYS A 123 8.15 9.53 -6.86
N LYS A 124 8.43 10.75 -6.41
CA LYS A 124 9.41 10.97 -5.32
C LYS A 124 9.00 10.30 -4.00
N ASN A 125 7.72 9.99 -3.83
CA ASN A 125 7.19 9.34 -2.63
C ASN A 125 6.82 7.88 -2.88
N LEU A 126 7.25 7.31 -4.00
CA LEU A 126 7.03 5.91 -4.34
C LEU A 126 8.12 5.03 -3.73
N ILE A 127 7.68 4.02 -2.99
CA ILE A 127 8.52 2.90 -2.56
C ILE A 127 8.08 1.72 -3.41
N GLN A 128 8.87 1.41 -4.45
CA GLN A 128 8.55 0.33 -5.35
C GLN A 128 9.20 -0.96 -4.88
N THR A 129 8.37 -1.99 -4.68
CA THR A 129 8.86 -3.30 -4.29
C THR A 129 9.09 -4.19 -5.51
N ILE A 130 9.81 -5.30 -5.30
CA ILE A 130 9.98 -6.34 -6.30
C ILE A 130 8.93 -7.41 -6.01
N SER A 131 8.07 -7.71 -6.99
CA SER A 131 6.86 -8.52 -6.79
C SER A 131 7.09 -9.85 -6.07
N HIS A 132 8.17 -10.57 -6.39
CA HIS A 132 8.45 -11.88 -5.80
C HIS A 132 9.16 -11.81 -4.44
N ILE A 133 9.54 -10.62 -4.00
CA ILE A 133 10.21 -10.39 -2.72
C ILE A 133 9.28 -9.66 -1.75
N GLY A 134 8.56 -8.64 -2.23
CA GLY A 134 7.68 -7.81 -1.41
C GLY A 134 8.43 -6.78 -0.58
N LEU A 135 7.75 -6.24 0.42
CA LEU A 135 8.30 -5.22 1.31
C LEU A 135 9.26 -5.85 2.32
N THR A 136 10.48 -5.31 2.38
CA THR A 136 11.53 -5.80 3.27
C THR A 136 12.27 -4.64 3.92
N GLU A 137 13.20 -4.97 4.82
CA GLU A 137 14.08 -4.00 5.48
C GLU A 137 14.94 -3.19 4.51
N GLU A 138 15.15 -3.66 3.30
CA GLU A 138 15.87 -2.91 2.26
C GLU A 138 15.15 -1.62 1.85
N HIS A 139 13.85 -1.55 2.09
CA HIS A 139 13.04 -0.37 1.78
C HIS A 139 13.01 0.67 2.90
N LEU A 140 13.53 0.33 4.11
CA LEU A 140 13.43 1.19 5.29
C LEU A 140 14.09 2.54 5.10
N GLU A 141 15.25 2.59 4.46
CA GLU A 141 15.96 3.85 4.24
C GLU A 141 15.12 4.81 3.39
N ALA A 142 14.54 4.31 2.30
CA ALA A 142 13.70 5.11 1.43
C ALA A 142 12.42 5.55 2.14
N ILE A 143 11.78 4.65 2.91
CA ILE A 143 10.59 4.97 3.70
C ILE A 143 10.92 6.06 4.71
N ASN A 144 11.99 5.90 5.47
CA ASN A 144 12.40 6.88 6.47
C ASN A 144 12.74 8.23 5.82
N SER A 145 13.34 8.22 4.64
CA SER A 145 13.64 9.44 3.90
C SER A 145 12.37 10.23 3.56
N VAL A 146 11.31 9.55 3.12
CA VAL A 146 10.02 10.18 2.84
C VAL A 146 9.39 10.72 4.13
N LEU A 147 9.37 9.92 5.18
CA LEU A 147 8.79 10.32 6.47
C LEU A 147 9.55 11.48 7.12
N HIS A 148 10.88 11.51 7.04
CA HIS A 148 11.69 12.61 7.57
C HIS A 148 11.50 13.91 6.80
N LYS A 149 11.25 13.85 5.49
CA LYS A 149 10.89 15.05 4.71
C LYS A 149 9.63 15.70 5.26
N ASP A 150 8.65 14.87 5.65
CA ASP A 150 7.41 15.36 6.23
C ASP A 150 7.67 16.06 7.57
N LEU A 151 8.54 15.51 8.40
CA LEU A 151 8.90 16.12 9.69
C LEU A 151 9.70 17.41 9.53
N GLN A 152 10.51 17.53 8.50
CA GLN A 152 11.34 18.71 8.24
C GLN A 152 10.55 19.90 7.68
N THR A 153 9.39 19.66 7.11
CA THR A 153 8.52 20.73 6.59
C THR A 153 7.62 21.34 7.66
N LEU A 154 7.63 20.78 8.83
CA LEU A 154 6.91 21.29 9.99
C LEU A 154 7.71 22.36 10.73
#